data_d2cab12a835ba5b08c16fb39bfa6520c
#
_entry.id   d2cab12a835ba5b08c16fb39bfa6520c
#
_cell.length_a   1.000
_cell.length_b   1.000
_cell.length_c   1.000
_cell.angle_alpha   90.00
_cell.angle_beta   90.00
_cell.angle_gamma   90.00
#
_symmetry.space_group_name_H-M   'P 1'
#
loop_
_entity.id
_entity.type
_entity.pdbx_description
1 polymer ?
#
loop_
_entity_poly.entity_id
_entity_poly.type
_entity_poly.pdbx_seq_one_letter_code
_entity_poly.pdbx_strand_id
1 'polypeptide(L)'
;EGLNLLNPSFTEQFLGTADAKRYQLSFAPLDDTAVTAELLQSDGSWKALAEGTDFSVDRTAGALTFVTPPGESPLDGQDNLKITAARTVEGYADRVGRCRVGILYGVGGASDRIFLSGNPDYRNRDWYSGYNDPTYWEDSAYSVLGRGDSAIMGYSILAGRLATHKD
;
A
#
# COMPACT_ATOMS: atom_id res chain seq x y z
N GLU A 1 -5.79 1.76 3.09
CA GLU A 1 -4.89 1.14 2.10
C GLU A 1 -3.97 0.15 2.82
N GLY A 2 -3.65 -0.97 2.18
CA GLY A 2 -2.73 -1.96 2.71
C GLY A 2 -1.27 -1.65 2.35
N LEU A 3 -0.34 -2.47 2.87
CA LEU A 3 1.06 -2.37 2.48
C LEU A 3 1.28 -2.94 1.08
N ASN A 4 2.16 -2.28 0.31
CA ASN A 4 2.58 -2.82 -0.97
C ASN A 4 3.57 -3.98 -0.75
N LEU A 5 3.30 -5.14 -1.33
CA LEU A 5 4.13 -6.33 -1.22
C LEU A 5 5.56 -6.14 -1.77
N LEU A 6 5.74 -5.24 -2.74
CA LEU A 6 7.03 -5.01 -3.41
C LEU A 6 7.79 -3.79 -2.89
N ASN A 7 7.09 -2.87 -2.20
CA ASN A 7 7.70 -1.64 -1.71
C ASN A 7 7.23 -1.38 -0.27
N PRO A 8 8.13 -1.36 0.72
CA PRO A 8 7.76 -1.14 2.11
C PRO A 8 7.29 0.30 2.41
N SER A 9 7.53 1.25 1.49
CA SER A 9 7.11 2.64 1.67
C SER A 9 5.60 2.79 1.52
N PHE A 10 5.01 3.54 2.43
CA PHE A 10 3.60 3.92 2.40
C PHE A 10 3.43 5.39 2.79
N THR A 11 2.34 5.99 2.35
CA THR A 11 2.01 7.38 2.65
C THR A 11 0.60 7.47 3.20
N GLU A 12 0.44 8.19 4.31
CA GLU A 12 -0.86 8.49 4.90
C GLU A 12 -1.07 9.98 4.98
N GLN A 13 -2.31 10.41 4.78
CA GLN A 13 -2.70 11.80 4.89
C GLN A 13 -3.64 11.99 6.07
N PHE A 14 -3.54 13.13 6.71
CA PHE A 14 -4.30 13.49 7.89
C PHE A 14 -4.85 14.90 7.77
N LEU A 15 -6.07 15.08 8.27
CA LEU A 15 -6.61 16.41 8.51
C LEU A 15 -6.08 16.91 9.86
N GLY A 16 -5.24 17.94 9.81
CA GLY A 16 -4.72 18.58 11.01
C GLY A 16 -5.82 19.34 11.75
N THR A 17 -5.69 19.42 13.06
CA THR A 17 -6.50 20.26 13.93
C THR A 17 -5.64 21.29 14.63
N ALA A 18 -6.23 22.34 15.17
CA ALA A 18 -5.51 23.45 15.79
C ALA A 18 -4.50 23.02 16.87
N ASP A 19 -4.82 21.93 17.61
CA ASP A 19 -4.07 21.53 18.80
C ASP A 19 -3.36 20.18 18.67
N ALA A 20 -3.71 19.36 17.69
CA ALA A 20 -3.18 18.00 17.59
C ALA A 20 -1.69 18.01 17.22
N LYS A 21 -0.89 17.40 18.09
CA LYS A 21 0.55 17.20 17.89
C LYS A 21 0.92 15.77 17.56
N ARG A 22 0.10 14.79 17.94
CA ARG A 22 0.38 13.37 17.77
C ARG A 22 -0.50 12.76 16.69
N TYR A 23 0.14 12.11 15.74
CA TYR A 23 -0.51 11.39 14.65
C TYR A 23 -0.09 9.94 14.66
N GLN A 24 -1.06 9.03 14.60
CA GLN A 24 -0.84 7.59 14.63
C GLN A 24 -0.97 7.05 13.22
N LEU A 25 0.10 6.41 12.72
CA LEU A 25 0.08 5.67 11.46
C LEU A 25 -0.64 4.34 11.62
N SER A 26 -1.21 3.86 10.53
CA SER A 26 -1.92 2.58 10.48
C SER A 26 -0.99 1.37 10.65
N PHE A 27 0.30 1.54 10.40
CA PHE A 27 1.28 0.46 10.45
C PHE A 27 2.36 0.71 11.51
N ALA A 28 2.69 -0.35 12.26
CA ALA A 28 3.76 -0.39 13.25
C ALA A 28 4.29 -1.84 13.39
N PRO A 29 5.55 -2.05 13.81
CA PRO A 29 6.60 -1.03 13.92
C PRO A 29 7.05 -0.52 12.54
N LEU A 30 7.64 0.66 12.51
CA LEU A 30 8.25 1.23 11.29
C LEU A 30 9.71 0.77 11.16
N ASP A 31 10.20 0.79 9.93
CA ASP A 31 11.61 0.56 9.65
C ASP A 31 12.49 1.70 10.21
N ASP A 32 13.77 1.41 10.46
CA ASP A 32 14.76 2.40 10.85
C ASP A 32 15.27 3.18 9.63
N THR A 33 14.35 3.79 8.91
CA THR A 33 14.59 4.65 7.75
C THR A 33 14.02 6.03 8.00
N ALA A 34 14.44 7.02 7.20
CA ALA A 34 13.92 8.38 7.32
C ALA A 34 12.40 8.41 7.11
N VAL A 35 11.70 9.06 8.02
CA VAL A 35 10.29 9.39 7.90
C VAL A 35 10.18 10.82 7.38
N THR A 36 9.37 11.04 6.37
CA THR A 36 9.13 12.39 5.84
C THR A 36 7.72 12.84 6.18
N ALA A 37 7.60 14.13 6.50
CA ALA A 37 6.31 14.78 6.71
C ALA A 37 6.26 16.05 5.85
N GLU A 38 5.11 16.32 5.26
CA GLU A 38 4.87 17.49 4.43
C GLU A 38 3.57 18.17 4.86
N LEU A 39 3.59 19.50 4.92
CA LEU A 39 2.46 20.32 5.34
C LEU A 39 1.94 21.14 4.16
N LEU A 40 0.65 21.02 3.87
CA LEU A 40 -0.03 21.77 2.81
C LEU A 40 -0.06 23.26 3.15
N GLN A 41 0.33 24.07 2.17
CA GLN A 41 0.32 25.55 2.27
C GLN A 41 -0.92 26.12 1.58
N SER A 42 -1.23 27.38 1.89
CA SER A 42 -2.38 28.08 1.31
C SER A 42 -2.32 28.29 -0.22
N ASP A 43 -1.13 28.18 -0.79
CA ASP A 43 -0.91 28.24 -2.24
C ASP A 43 -1.01 26.85 -2.93
N GLY A 44 -1.35 25.82 -2.17
CA GLY A 44 -1.44 24.44 -2.64
C GLY A 44 -0.12 23.68 -2.70
N SER A 45 1.00 24.31 -2.35
CA SER A 45 2.30 23.64 -2.29
C SER A 45 2.45 22.80 -1.00
N TRP A 46 3.36 21.82 -1.02
CA TRP A 46 3.70 21.00 0.14
C TRP A 46 5.07 21.44 0.69
N LYS A 47 5.09 21.86 1.96
CA LYS A 47 6.31 22.21 2.67
C LYS A 47 6.83 20.99 3.42
N ALA A 48 8.05 20.56 3.13
CA ALA A 48 8.72 19.49 3.87
C ALA A 48 9.06 19.93 5.30
N LEU A 49 8.87 19.00 6.24
CA LEU A 49 9.24 19.13 7.64
C LEU A 49 10.37 18.14 7.96
N ALA A 50 11.26 18.52 8.91
CA ALA A 50 12.46 17.77 9.23
C ALA A 50 12.28 16.92 10.51
N GLU A 51 12.54 15.62 10.41
CA GLU A 51 12.63 14.73 11.58
C GLU A 51 13.75 15.21 12.54
N GLY A 52 13.46 15.19 13.84
CA GLY A 52 14.36 15.67 14.88
C GLY A 52 14.31 17.19 15.14
N THR A 53 13.73 17.97 14.22
CA THR A 53 13.58 19.43 14.38
C THR A 53 12.11 19.81 14.50
N ASP A 54 11.29 19.41 13.52
CA ASP A 54 9.87 19.76 13.47
C ASP A 54 9.00 18.69 14.13
N PHE A 55 9.44 17.44 14.09
CA PHE A 55 8.75 16.29 14.69
C PHE A 55 9.73 15.21 15.14
N SER A 56 9.25 14.33 16.03
CA SER A 56 9.91 13.09 16.45
C SER A 56 9.06 11.88 16.08
N VAL A 57 9.72 10.74 15.90
CA VAL A 57 9.07 9.48 15.50
C VAL A 57 9.27 8.41 16.56
N ASP A 58 8.17 7.86 17.05
CA ASP A 58 8.16 6.60 17.79
C ASP A 58 7.94 5.45 16.77
N ARG A 59 9.04 4.88 16.31
CA ARG A 59 9.01 3.81 15.30
C ARG A 59 8.34 2.54 15.81
N THR A 60 8.45 2.25 17.09
CA THR A 60 7.82 1.06 17.70
C THR A 60 6.31 1.19 17.71
N ALA A 61 5.81 2.36 18.07
CA ALA A 61 4.38 2.64 18.09
C ALA A 61 3.83 3.06 16.72
N GLY A 62 4.67 3.45 15.76
CA GLY A 62 4.24 4.01 14.48
C GLY A 62 3.59 5.38 14.63
N ALA A 63 4.14 6.24 15.49
CA ALA A 63 3.54 7.53 15.80
C ALA A 63 4.52 8.68 15.64
N LEU A 64 4.02 9.81 15.13
CA LEU A 64 4.76 11.06 15.04
C LEU A 64 4.24 12.06 16.08
N THR A 65 5.18 12.82 16.67
CA THR A 65 4.83 13.92 17.59
C THR A 65 5.49 15.19 17.08
N PHE A 66 4.68 16.18 16.73
CA PHE A 66 5.13 17.49 16.23
C PHE A 66 5.46 18.44 17.36
N VAL A 67 6.53 19.23 17.20
CA VAL A 67 6.91 20.30 18.13
C VAL A 67 5.84 21.39 18.12
N THR A 68 5.45 21.83 16.92
CA THR A 68 4.34 22.76 16.69
C THR A 68 3.19 22.01 16.02
N PRO A 69 1.93 22.14 16.47
CA PRO A 69 0.82 21.52 15.78
C PRO A 69 0.81 21.89 14.30
N PRO A 70 0.54 20.96 13.37
CA PRO A 70 0.35 21.26 11.96
C PRO A 70 -0.75 22.30 11.69
N GLY A 71 -1.70 22.44 12.60
CA GLY A 71 -2.81 23.37 12.46
C GLY A 71 -3.93 22.82 11.56
N GLU A 72 -4.96 23.66 11.39
CA GLU A 72 -6.08 23.35 10.49
C GLU A 72 -5.65 23.46 9.03
N SER A 73 -6.35 22.76 8.16
CA SER A 73 -6.06 22.84 6.73
C SER A 73 -6.30 24.25 6.18
N PRO A 74 -5.37 24.79 5.39
CA PRO A 74 -5.56 26.06 4.70
C PRO A 74 -6.56 25.95 3.54
N LEU A 75 -6.88 24.74 3.11
CA LEU A 75 -7.85 24.43 2.04
C LEU A 75 -8.98 23.59 2.63
N ASP A 76 -10.18 24.12 2.61
CA ASP A 76 -11.34 23.51 3.26
C ASP A 76 -11.60 22.07 2.75
N GLY A 77 -11.77 21.13 3.69
CA GLY A 77 -12.04 19.73 3.41
C GLY A 77 -10.87 18.91 2.86
N GLN A 78 -9.64 19.43 2.82
CA GLN A 78 -8.45 18.69 2.38
C GLN A 78 -7.56 18.30 3.55
N ASP A 79 -7.02 17.09 3.49
CA ASP A 79 -5.95 16.68 4.39
C ASP A 79 -4.73 17.56 4.16
N ASN A 80 -4.16 18.09 5.23
CA ASN A 80 -3.06 19.06 5.17
C ASN A 80 -1.74 18.53 5.71
N LEU A 81 -1.72 17.32 6.22
CA LEU A 81 -0.50 16.65 6.67
C LEU A 81 -0.33 15.34 5.91
N LYS A 82 0.81 15.19 5.22
CA LYS A 82 1.17 13.98 4.50
C LYS A 82 2.43 13.39 5.13
N ILE A 83 2.36 12.12 5.55
CA ILE A 83 3.44 11.40 6.21
C ILE A 83 3.80 10.19 5.37
N THR A 84 5.09 10.04 5.03
CA THR A 84 5.62 8.87 4.33
C THR A 84 6.61 8.16 5.24
N ALA A 85 6.39 6.88 5.45
CA ALA A 85 7.20 6.00 6.26
C ALA A 85 7.39 4.65 5.54
N ALA A 86 8.18 3.76 6.13
CA ALA A 86 8.37 2.42 5.59
C ALA A 86 8.13 1.36 6.66
N ARG A 87 7.58 0.22 6.23
CA ARG A 87 7.46 -0.99 7.03
C ARG A 87 7.75 -2.21 6.18
N THR A 88 8.89 -2.82 6.40
CA THR A 88 9.26 -4.09 5.79
C THR A 88 8.59 -5.24 6.54
N VAL A 89 7.91 -6.11 5.81
CA VAL A 89 7.38 -7.36 6.34
C VAL A 89 8.07 -8.51 5.62
N GLU A 90 8.72 -9.37 6.38
CA GLU A 90 9.45 -10.52 5.84
C GLU A 90 8.51 -11.41 5.02
N GLY A 91 8.97 -11.84 3.83
CA GLY A 91 8.23 -12.71 2.93
C GLY A 91 7.15 -12.02 2.09
N TYR A 92 6.93 -10.71 2.24
CA TYR A 92 5.90 -10.02 1.45
C TYR A 92 6.21 -10.07 -0.05
N ALA A 93 7.42 -9.74 -0.47
CA ALA A 93 7.81 -9.79 -1.88
C ALA A 93 7.71 -11.21 -2.47
N ASP A 94 7.93 -12.23 -1.66
CA ASP A 94 7.84 -13.64 -2.09
C ASP A 94 6.40 -14.04 -2.43
N ARG A 95 5.39 -13.39 -1.89
CA ARG A 95 3.98 -13.71 -2.18
C ARG A 95 3.68 -13.58 -3.67
N VAL A 96 4.18 -12.55 -4.31
CA VAL A 96 4.04 -12.34 -5.78
C VAL A 96 5.29 -12.80 -6.54
N GLY A 97 6.48 -12.61 -5.99
CA GLY A 97 7.76 -12.96 -6.63
C GLY A 97 7.95 -14.45 -6.89
N ARG A 98 7.28 -15.33 -6.12
CA ARG A 98 7.30 -16.79 -6.29
C ARG A 98 6.13 -17.33 -7.11
N CYS A 99 5.27 -16.47 -7.63
CA CYS A 99 4.22 -16.87 -8.57
C CYS A 99 4.83 -17.36 -9.88
N ARG A 100 4.19 -18.34 -10.51
CA ARG A 100 4.68 -19.02 -11.71
C ARG A 100 3.82 -18.79 -12.94
N VAL A 101 2.60 -18.32 -12.74
CA VAL A 101 1.64 -18.04 -13.81
C VAL A 101 1.07 -16.64 -13.62
N GLY A 102 0.81 -15.99 -14.72
CA GLY A 102 0.22 -14.65 -14.69
C GLY A 102 -0.50 -14.31 -15.98
N ILE A 103 -1.36 -13.33 -15.90
CA ILE A 103 -2.10 -12.80 -17.05
C ILE A 103 -2.40 -11.31 -16.83
N LEU A 104 -2.45 -10.58 -17.93
CA LEU A 104 -2.96 -9.21 -17.96
C LEU A 104 -4.45 -9.26 -18.30
N TYR A 105 -5.28 -8.69 -17.45
CA TYR A 105 -6.73 -8.73 -17.61
C TYR A 105 -7.39 -7.49 -17.00
N GLY A 106 -8.54 -7.10 -17.59
CA GLY A 106 -9.48 -6.11 -17.09
C GLY A 106 -10.87 -6.35 -17.65
N VAL A 107 -11.86 -5.78 -17.01
CA VAL A 107 -13.28 -5.92 -17.40
C VAL A 107 -13.53 -5.22 -18.73
N GLY A 108 -14.35 -5.83 -19.59
CA GLY A 108 -14.74 -5.22 -20.87
C GLY A 108 -13.62 -5.20 -21.92
N GLY A 109 -12.60 -6.05 -21.79
CA GLY A 109 -11.45 -6.10 -22.70
C GLY A 109 -10.33 -5.13 -22.34
N ALA A 110 -10.40 -4.48 -21.18
CA ALA A 110 -9.30 -3.73 -20.63
C ALA A 110 -8.13 -4.66 -20.28
N SER A 111 -6.94 -4.07 -20.16
CA SER A 111 -5.71 -4.76 -19.73
C SER A 111 -5.05 -3.92 -18.64
N ASP A 112 -5.78 -3.70 -17.57
CA ASP A 112 -5.48 -2.70 -16.54
C ASP A 112 -4.93 -3.27 -15.24
N ARG A 113 -4.92 -4.63 -15.11
CA ARG A 113 -4.35 -5.33 -13.95
C ARG A 113 -3.55 -6.56 -14.35
N ILE A 114 -2.52 -6.85 -13.58
CA ILE A 114 -1.81 -8.14 -13.65
C ILE A 114 -2.40 -9.05 -12.56
N PHE A 115 -2.70 -10.28 -12.93
CA PHE A 115 -3.06 -11.36 -12.01
C PHE A 115 -1.91 -12.35 -11.95
N LEU A 116 -1.50 -12.74 -10.72
CA LEU A 116 -0.40 -13.68 -10.47
C LEU A 116 -0.82 -14.78 -9.52
N SER A 117 -0.46 -16.03 -9.84
CA SER A 117 -0.70 -17.18 -8.98
C SER A 117 0.34 -18.30 -9.18
N GLY A 118 0.06 -19.49 -8.64
CA GLY A 118 0.99 -20.61 -8.71
C GLY A 118 2.16 -20.49 -7.73
N ASN A 119 2.01 -19.68 -6.68
CA ASN A 119 2.96 -19.66 -5.58
C ASN A 119 2.88 -20.98 -4.80
N PRO A 120 3.99 -21.69 -4.55
CA PRO A 120 3.98 -22.99 -3.90
C PRO A 120 3.44 -22.98 -2.45
N ASP A 121 3.59 -21.86 -1.74
CA ASP A 121 3.14 -21.72 -0.36
C ASP A 121 1.68 -21.27 -0.27
N TYR A 122 1.16 -20.71 -1.35
CA TYR A 122 -0.20 -20.16 -1.44
C TYR A 122 -0.90 -20.68 -2.71
N ARG A 123 -1.07 -21.98 -2.81
CA ARG A 123 -1.44 -22.71 -4.04
C ARG A 123 -2.76 -22.24 -4.67
N ASN A 124 -3.73 -21.82 -3.86
CA ASN A 124 -5.06 -21.40 -4.29
C ASN A 124 -5.28 -19.87 -4.22
N ARG A 125 -4.22 -19.10 -4.06
CA ARG A 125 -4.31 -17.63 -4.07
C ARG A 125 -4.01 -17.05 -5.44
N ASP A 126 -4.76 -16.02 -5.75
CA ASP A 126 -4.69 -15.22 -6.96
C ASP A 126 -4.50 -13.76 -6.55
N TRP A 127 -3.29 -13.22 -6.71
CA TRP A 127 -2.98 -11.82 -6.40
C TRP A 127 -3.22 -10.94 -7.62
N TYR A 128 -3.62 -9.70 -7.40
CA TYR A 128 -3.80 -8.73 -8.48
C TYR A 128 -3.16 -7.38 -8.14
N SER A 129 -2.58 -6.75 -9.17
CA SER A 129 -1.96 -5.42 -9.06
C SER A 129 -3.00 -4.30 -8.90
N GLY A 130 -2.52 -3.10 -8.60
CA GLY A 130 -3.29 -1.87 -8.75
C GLY A 130 -3.79 -1.67 -10.19
N TYR A 131 -4.78 -0.79 -10.37
CA TYR A 131 -5.27 -0.41 -11.70
C TYR A 131 -4.22 0.42 -12.43
N ASN A 132 -3.81 -0.05 -13.61
CA ASN A 132 -2.77 0.57 -14.44
C ASN A 132 -1.43 0.78 -13.71
N ASP A 133 -1.25 0.08 -12.57
CA ASP A 133 0.00 0.13 -11.80
C ASP A 133 0.51 -1.28 -11.50
N PRO A 134 1.46 -1.77 -12.31
CA PRO A 134 2.06 -3.09 -12.11
C PRO A 134 3.06 -3.14 -10.94
N THR A 135 3.37 -2.01 -10.32
CA THR A 135 4.32 -1.91 -9.21
C THR A 135 3.63 -1.92 -7.84
N TYR A 136 2.30 -1.73 -7.82
CA TYR A 136 1.51 -1.71 -6.60
C TYR A 136 0.74 -3.03 -6.41
N TRP A 137 1.08 -3.75 -5.35
CA TRP A 137 0.47 -5.03 -4.95
C TRP A 137 0.09 -4.94 -3.49
N GLU A 138 -1.13 -4.53 -3.22
CA GLU A 138 -1.63 -4.42 -1.85
C GLU A 138 -1.65 -5.80 -1.18
N ASP A 139 -1.23 -5.88 0.07
CA ASP A 139 -1.12 -7.15 0.81
C ASP A 139 -2.45 -7.88 1.02
N SER A 140 -3.56 -7.14 0.92
CA SER A 140 -4.94 -7.65 0.95
C SER A 140 -5.53 -7.92 -0.45
N ALA A 141 -4.84 -7.50 -1.54
CA ALA A 141 -5.33 -7.62 -2.92
C ALA A 141 -5.11 -9.04 -3.47
N TYR A 142 -5.85 -9.99 -2.95
CA TYR A 142 -5.88 -11.37 -3.44
C TYR A 142 -7.26 -12.00 -3.29
N SER A 143 -7.51 -13.02 -4.12
CA SER A 143 -8.66 -13.92 -4.00
C SER A 143 -8.21 -15.30 -3.56
N VAL A 144 -9.04 -15.99 -2.80
CA VAL A 144 -8.86 -17.41 -2.47
C VAL A 144 -9.84 -18.21 -3.33
N LEU A 145 -9.31 -19.00 -4.24
CA LEU A 145 -10.09 -19.71 -5.24
C LEU A 145 -10.17 -21.21 -4.92
N GLY A 146 -11.36 -21.65 -4.56
CA GLY A 146 -11.64 -23.05 -4.25
C GLY A 146 -10.90 -23.56 -3.00
N ARG A 147 -10.57 -24.87 -2.99
CA ARG A 147 -9.95 -25.54 -1.83
C ARG A 147 -8.44 -25.29 -1.80
N GLY A 148 -7.86 -25.32 -0.60
CA GLY A 148 -6.43 -25.01 -0.38
C GLY A 148 -5.47 -26.08 -0.91
N ASP A 149 -5.96 -27.30 -1.13
CA ASP A 149 -5.21 -28.44 -1.66
C ASP A 149 -5.06 -28.43 -3.20
N SER A 150 -5.86 -27.60 -3.90
CA SER A 150 -5.87 -27.50 -5.35
C SER A 150 -5.12 -26.23 -5.80
N ALA A 151 -4.11 -26.41 -6.63
CA ALA A 151 -3.27 -25.31 -7.10
C ALA A 151 -3.86 -24.62 -8.32
N ILE A 152 -3.61 -23.31 -8.43
CA ILE A 152 -3.88 -22.57 -9.66
C ILE A 152 -2.75 -22.85 -10.64
N MET A 153 -3.12 -23.42 -11.80
CA MET A 153 -2.20 -23.86 -12.83
C MET A 153 -2.09 -22.93 -14.03
N GLY A 154 -3.05 -22.02 -14.18
CA GLY A 154 -3.05 -21.08 -15.30
C GLY A 154 -4.32 -20.26 -15.40
N TYR A 155 -4.32 -19.40 -16.39
CA TYR A 155 -5.44 -18.52 -16.72
C TYR A 155 -5.79 -18.61 -18.19
N SER A 156 -7.03 -18.28 -18.52
CA SER A 156 -7.46 -17.95 -19.87
C SER A 156 -8.53 -16.85 -19.84
N ILE A 157 -8.70 -16.17 -20.97
CA ILE A 157 -9.80 -15.21 -21.14
C ILE A 157 -10.85 -15.86 -22.05
N LEU A 158 -12.03 -16.07 -21.52
CA LEU A 158 -13.14 -16.67 -22.24
C LEU A 158 -14.33 -15.71 -22.24
N ALA A 159 -14.76 -15.29 -23.41
CA ALA A 159 -15.88 -14.36 -23.59
C ALA A 159 -15.74 -13.10 -22.68
N GLY A 160 -14.55 -12.51 -22.61
CA GLY A 160 -14.25 -11.32 -21.82
C GLY A 160 -14.21 -11.54 -20.31
N ARG A 161 -14.20 -12.79 -19.85
CA ARG A 161 -14.10 -13.16 -18.43
C ARG A 161 -12.79 -13.88 -18.15
N LEU A 162 -12.19 -13.59 -17.00
CA LEU A 162 -11.03 -14.32 -16.52
C LEU A 162 -11.46 -15.70 -16.02
N ALA A 163 -10.90 -16.74 -16.59
CA ALA A 163 -11.05 -18.11 -16.15
C ALA A 163 -9.74 -18.59 -15.53
N THR A 164 -9.86 -19.21 -14.35
CA THR A 164 -8.73 -19.77 -13.61
C THR A 164 -8.78 -21.28 -13.70
N HIS A 165 -7.66 -21.88 -14.11
CA HIS A 165 -7.52 -23.34 -14.22
C HIS A 165 -6.82 -23.90 -12.99
N LYS A 166 -7.37 -24.96 -12.43
CA LYS A 166 -6.84 -25.64 -11.24
C LYS A 166 -6.55 -27.10 -11.54
N ASP A 167 -5.64 -27.70 -10.75
CA ASP A 167 -5.38 -29.15 -10.75
C ASP A 167 -6.50 -29.94 -10.07
#